data_d9037bdc971a408e5bdacf33620445f6
#
_entry.id   d9037bdc971a408e5bdacf33620445f6
#
_cell.length_a   1.000
_cell.length_b   1.000
_cell.length_c   1.000
_cell.angle_alpha   90.00
_cell.angle_beta   90.00
_cell.angle_gamma   90.00
#
_symmetry.space_group_name_H-M   'P 1'
#
loop_
_entity.id
_entity.type
_entity.pdbx_description
1 polymer ?
#
loop_
_entity_poly.entity_id
_entity_poly.type
_entity_poly.pdbx_seq_one_letter_code
_entity_poly.pdbx_strand_id
1 'polypeptide(L)'
;MSDTTIRTNPDVILIGAGIMSATLGVILKELQPNITIEIHERLDTAACESSDAWNNAGTGHSAFCELNYTPEAADGTISPKKAISIAESFEVSRQFWAYLVQQNKVVSPEKFIKSVPHLSFVWGEKNVEYLKKRFEALQSNPLFKEMDFTTDFSLMQEWMPLVMEGRELTDAMAATKMDI
;
A
#
# COMPACT_ATOMS: atom_id res chain seq x y z
N MET A 1 2.99 -35.96 -3.35
CA MET A 1 4.44 -35.77 -3.51
C MET A 1 4.61 -35.08 -4.84
N SER A 2 4.92 -33.76 -4.82
CA SER A 2 5.22 -33.04 -6.06
C SER A 2 6.57 -33.51 -6.58
N ASP A 3 6.58 -33.94 -7.82
CA ASP A 3 7.81 -34.33 -8.54
C ASP A 3 8.69 -33.08 -8.66
N THR A 4 9.71 -32.97 -7.82
CA THR A 4 10.71 -31.90 -7.79
C THR A 4 11.85 -32.17 -8.77
N THR A 5 11.54 -32.67 -9.96
CA THR A 5 12.55 -32.86 -11.01
C THR A 5 13.02 -31.47 -11.48
N ILE A 6 14.19 -31.04 -10.99
CA ILE A 6 14.86 -29.82 -11.46
C ILE A 6 15.08 -29.95 -12.98
N ARG A 7 14.50 -29.02 -13.73
CA ARG A 7 14.69 -29.01 -15.19
C ARG A 7 16.08 -28.47 -15.51
N THR A 8 16.79 -29.14 -16.39
CA THR A 8 18.16 -28.76 -16.75
C THR A 8 18.26 -27.49 -17.61
N ASN A 9 17.13 -26.98 -18.10
CA ASN A 9 17.10 -25.78 -18.96
C ASN A 9 15.74 -25.07 -18.89
N PRO A 10 15.39 -24.39 -17.78
CA PRO A 10 14.18 -23.59 -17.72
C PRO A 10 14.34 -22.33 -18.60
N ASP A 11 13.21 -21.81 -19.13
CA ASP A 11 13.20 -20.55 -19.90
C ASP A 11 13.45 -19.33 -18.98
N VAL A 12 13.00 -19.41 -17.72
CA VAL A 12 13.14 -18.35 -16.71
C VAL A 12 13.51 -18.94 -15.36
N ILE A 13 14.46 -18.32 -14.68
CA ILE A 13 14.80 -18.58 -13.28
C ILE A 13 14.46 -17.35 -12.46
N LEU A 14 13.67 -17.54 -11.40
CA LEU A 14 13.32 -16.51 -10.42
C LEU A 14 14.04 -16.81 -9.11
N ILE A 15 14.75 -15.82 -8.57
CA ILE A 15 15.50 -15.96 -7.33
C ILE A 15 14.71 -15.33 -6.18
N GLY A 16 14.38 -16.17 -5.16
CA GLY A 16 13.49 -15.87 -4.07
C GLY A 16 12.02 -16.17 -4.41
N ALA A 17 11.29 -16.74 -3.46
CA ALA A 17 9.86 -17.08 -3.59
C ALA A 17 8.96 -16.11 -2.82
N GLY A 18 9.28 -14.82 -2.84
CA GLY A 18 8.45 -13.75 -2.31
C GLY A 18 7.40 -13.25 -3.30
N ILE A 19 6.62 -12.24 -2.91
CA ILE A 19 5.52 -11.68 -3.70
C ILE A 19 5.96 -11.18 -5.08
N MET A 20 7.17 -10.65 -5.21
CA MET A 20 7.68 -10.14 -6.49
C MET A 20 7.85 -11.26 -7.51
N SER A 21 8.52 -12.35 -7.13
CA SER A 21 8.71 -13.53 -8.01
C SER A 21 7.37 -14.22 -8.30
N ALA A 22 6.49 -14.33 -7.32
CA ALA A 22 5.16 -14.90 -7.51
C ALA A 22 4.35 -14.08 -8.54
N THR A 23 4.31 -12.76 -8.40
CA THR A 23 3.61 -11.86 -9.33
C THR A 23 4.21 -11.93 -10.73
N LEU A 24 5.55 -11.82 -10.85
CA LEU A 24 6.23 -11.89 -12.14
C LEU A 24 6.01 -13.25 -12.83
N GLY A 25 6.11 -14.33 -12.07
CA GLY A 25 5.88 -15.68 -12.60
C GLY A 25 4.47 -15.85 -13.15
N VAL A 26 3.46 -15.34 -12.45
CA VAL A 26 2.07 -15.35 -12.92
C VAL A 26 1.91 -14.51 -14.18
N ILE A 27 2.41 -13.28 -14.22
CA ILE A 27 2.35 -12.43 -15.42
C ILE A 27 3.00 -13.11 -16.63
N LEU A 28 4.18 -13.70 -16.45
CA LEU A 28 4.87 -14.43 -17.52
C LEU A 28 4.04 -15.60 -18.03
N LYS A 29 3.41 -16.37 -17.15
CA LYS A 29 2.52 -17.48 -17.52
C LYS A 29 1.25 -17.03 -18.21
N GLU A 30 0.72 -15.84 -17.89
CA GLU A 30 -0.42 -15.25 -18.61
C GLU A 30 -0.03 -14.84 -20.05
N LEU A 31 1.15 -14.26 -20.21
CA LEU A 31 1.64 -13.80 -21.51
C LEU A 31 2.14 -14.95 -22.41
N GLN A 32 2.76 -15.96 -21.80
CA GLN A 32 3.30 -17.13 -22.47
C GLN A 32 2.98 -18.41 -21.66
N PRO A 33 1.82 -19.03 -21.86
CA PRO A 33 1.39 -20.19 -21.05
C PRO A 33 2.35 -21.36 -21.06
N ASN A 34 3.12 -21.54 -22.14
CA ASN A 34 4.06 -22.66 -22.30
C ASN A 34 5.46 -22.40 -21.72
N ILE A 35 5.76 -21.16 -21.28
CA ILE A 35 7.06 -20.82 -20.69
C ILE A 35 7.33 -21.69 -19.44
N THR A 36 8.54 -22.17 -19.31
CA THR A 36 8.97 -22.93 -18.12
C THR A 36 9.65 -21.99 -17.13
N ILE A 37 9.15 -21.99 -15.89
CA ILE A 37 9.66 -21.13 -14.82
C ILE A 37 10.12 -22.02 -13.66
N GLU A 38 11.32 -21.75 -13.17
CA GLU A 38 11.87 -22.34 -11.97
C GLU A 38 12.11 -21.26 -10.93
N ILE A 39 11.65 -21.49 -9.69
CA ILE A 39 11.81 -20.54 -8.59
C ILE A 39 12.75 -21.17 -7.56
N HIS A 40 13.86 -20.48 -7.26
CA HIS A 40 14.81 -20.89 -6.25
C HIS A 40 14.60 -20.07 -4.98
N GLU A 41 14.28 -20.73 -3.87
CA GLU A 41 14.14 -20.14 -2.55
C GLU A 41 15.22 -20.69 -1.61
N ARG A 42 15.83 -19.80 -0.85
CA ARG A 42 16.85 -20.15 0.15
C ARG A 42 16.25 -20.77 1.40
N LEU A 43 15.05 -20.35 1.76
CA LEU A 43 14.34 -20.82 2.95
C LEU A 43 13.48 -22.05 2.63
N ASP A 44 13.13 -22.80 3.65
CA ASP A 44 12.33 -24.02 3.52
C ASP A 44 10.88 -23.77 3.07
N THR A 45 10.42 -22.52 3.18
CA THR A 45 9.05 -22.12 2.86
C THR A 45 9.05 -20.81 2.06
N ALA A 46 8.16 -20.70 1.07
CA ALA A 46 7.96 -19.47 0.32
C ALA A 46 7.39 -18.34 1.21
N ALA A 47 7.71 -17.10 0.87
CA ALA A 47 7.22 -15.89 1.50
C ALA A 47 7.59 -15.70 3.00
N CYS A 48 8.62 -16.37 3.50
CA CYS A 48 9.03 -16.32 4.91
C CYS A 48 10.00 -15.18 5.27
N GLU A 49 10.28 -14.26 4.35
CA GLU A 49 11.13 -13.09 4.61
C GLU A 49 10.34 -11.79 4.49
N SER A 50 10.68 -10.89 3.58
CA SER A 50 10.00 -9.60 3.42
C SER A 50 8.51 -9.69 3.05
N SER A 51 8.05 -10.82 2.52
CA SER A 51 6.63 -11.08 2.23
C SER A 51 5.87 -11.70 3.40
N ASP A 52 6.54 -12.02 4.51
CA ASP A 52 5.89 -12.52 5.74
C ASP A 52 5.10 -11.41 6.42
N ALA A 53 3.92 -11.75 6.97
CA ALA A 53 3.02 -10.79 7.60
C ALA A 53 3.65 -10.03 8.79
N TRP A 54 4.65 -10.61 9.46
CA TRP A 54 5.36 -9.99 10.58
C TRP A 54 6.56 -9.14 10.15
N ASN A 55 6.95 -9.22 8.88
CA ASN A 55 8.11 -8.50 8.33
C ASN A 55 7.73 -7.32 7.44
N ASN A 56 6.44 -7.05 7.24
CA ASN A 56 5.94 -5.90 6.49
C ASN A 56 4.65 -5.36 7.11
N ALA A 57 4.28 -4.13 6.75
CA ALA A 57 3.09 -3.48 7.29
C ALA A 57 1.76 -4.02 6.69
N GLY A 58 1.81 -4.83 5.64
CA GLY A 58 0.63 -5.37 4.98
C GLY A 58 -0.29 -4.32 4.36
N THR A 59 0.17 -3.09 4.19
CA THR A 59 -0.58 -2.00 3.55
C THR A 59 -0.44 -2.10 2.04
N GLY A 60 -1.46 -1.64 1.31
CA GLY A 60 -1.43 -1.65 -0.15
C GLY A 60 -0.55 -0.58 -0.78
N HIS A 61 0.24 0.19 -0.01
CA HIS A 61 1.04 1.33 -0.47
C HIS A 61 0.26 2.29 -1.38
N SER A 62 -0.96 2.62 -0.97
CA SER A 62 -1.85 3.53 -1.69
C SER A 62 -1.44 5.01 -1.60
N ALA A 63 -0.42 5.33 -0.78
CA ALA A 63 0.10 6.67 -0.51
C ALA A 63 -0.87 7.62 0.20
N PHE A 64 -1.98 7.13 0.75
CA PHE A 64 -2.98 8.00 1.37
C PHE A 64 -2.54 8.53 2.72
N CYS A 65 -1.87 7.73 3.55
CA CYS A 65 -1.43 8.13 4.89
C CYS A 65 0.07 8.41 5.02
N GLU A 66 0.91 7.98 4.08
CA GLU A 66 2.37 8.14 4.19
C GLU A 66 2.81 9.57 3.88
N LEU A 67 3.22 10.30 4.91
CA LEU A 67 3.61 11.71 4.82
C LEU A 67 4.95 11.91 4.07
N ASN A 68 5.83 10.93 4.07
CA ASN A 68 7.15 10.98 3.43
C ASN A 68 7.10 11.00 1.89
N TYR A 69 5.93 10.78 1.28
CA TYR A 69 5.78 10.91 -0.17
C TYR A 69 5.48 12.34 -0.63
N THR A 70 5.22 13.23 0.31
CA THR A 70 4.87 14.62 0.06
C THR A 70 5.67 15.58 0.95
N PRO A 71 7.02 15.51 0.93
CA PRO A 71 7.84 16.42 1.76
C PRO A 71 7.60 17.88 1.35
N GLU A 72 7.60 18.79 2.35
CA GLU A 72 7.58 20.21 2.09
C GLU A 72 8.95 20.67 1.56
N ALA A 73 8.96 21.36 0.44
CA ALA A 73 10.15 21.94 -0.14
C ALA A 73 10.62 23.20 0.63
N ALA A 74 11.83 23.69 0.37
CA ALA A 74 12.40 24.85 1.04
C ALA A 74 11.59 26.14 0.82
N ASP A 75 10.82 26.22 -0.25
CA ASP A 75 9.90 27.33 -0.56
C ASP A 75 8.49 27.15 0.05
N GLY A 76 8.28 26.11 0.85
CA GLY A 76 7.01 25.79 1.49
C GLY A 76 5.99 25.11 0.59
N THR A 77 6.35 24.72 -0.63
CA THR A 77 5.45 24.00 -1.54
C THR A 77 5.46 22.50 -1.27
N ILE A 78 4.35 21.83 -1.58
CA ILE A 78 4.23 20.37 -1.49
C ILE A 78 3.90 19.81 -2.87
N SER A 79 4.75 18.93 -3.37
CA SER A 79 4.50 18.22 -4.63
C SER A 79 3.75 16.91 -4.37
N PRO A 80 2.54 16.71 -4.91
CA PRO A 80 1.79 15.47 -4.77
C PRO A 80 2.25 14.37 -5.74
N LYS A 81 3.15 14.64 -6.67
CA LYS A 81 3.50 13.75 -7.81
C LYS A 81 3.90 12.34 -7.37
N LYS A 82 4.73 12.21 -6.34
CA LYS A 82 5.18 10.90 -5.86
C LYS A 82 4.04 10.11 -5.24
N ALA A 83 3.21 10.74 -4.41
CA ALA A 83 2.04 10.09 -3.81
C ALA A 83 1.05 9.64 -4.89
N ILE A 84 0.76 10.48 -5.88
CA ILE A 84 -0.11 10.14 -7.02
C ILE A 84 0.44 8.92 -7.78
N SER A 85 1.72 8.92 -8.15
CA SER A 85 2.32 7.81 -8.90
C SER A 85 2.28 6.49 -8.13
N ILE A 86 2.43 6.53 -6.80
CA ILE A 86 2.32 5.33 -5.95
C ILE A 86 0.86 4.86 -5.88
N ALA A 87 -0.10 5.78 -5.71
CA ALA A 87 -1.53 5.44 -5.70
C ALA A 87 -1.96 4.82 -7.04
N GLU A 88 -1.53 5.39 -8.18
CA GLU A 88 -1.78 4.82 -9.51
C GLU A 88 -1.21 3.41 -9.64
N SER A 89 0.00 3.16 -9.15
CA SER A 89 0.62 1.83 -9.16
C SER A 89 -0.16 0.82 -8.32
N PHE A 90 -0.71 1.27 -7.19
CA PHE A 90 -1.58 0.44 -6.35
C PHE A 90 -2.89 0.08 -7.08
N GLU A 91 -3.51 1.04 -7.78
CA GLU A 91 -4.71 0.76 -8.57
C GLU A 91 -4.45 -0.24 -9.71
N VAL A 92 -3.30 -0.19 -10.37
CA VAL A 92 -2.88 -1.21 -11.34
C VAL A 92 -2.76 -2.59 -10.68
N SER A 93 -2.20 -2.66 -9.48
CA SER A 93 -2.11 -3.91 -8.72
C SER A 93 -3.49 -4.47 -8.37
N ARG A 94 -4.44 -3.61 -7.96
CA ARG A 94 -5.83 -4.01 -7.69
C ARG A 94 -6.53 -4.57 -8.93
N GLN A 95 -6.33 -3.94 -10.09
CA GLN A 95 -6.88 -4.43 -11.36
C GLN A 95 -6.30 -5.81 -11.71
N PHE A 96 -5.01 -6.02 -11.53
CA PHE A 96 -4.38 -7.32 -11.74
C PHE A 96 -4.92 -8.40 -10.79
N TRP A 97 -5.08 -8.10 -9.52
CA TRP A 97 -5.68 -9.04 -8.56
C TRP A 97 -7.15 -9.33 -8.89
N ALA A 98 -7.93 -8.33 -9.28
CA ALA A 98 -9.31 -8.54 -9.75
C ALA A 98 -9.37 -9.48 -10.96
N TYR A 99 -8.46 -9.30 -11.92
CA TYR A 99 -8.31 -10.23 -13.05
C TYR A 99 -8.03 -11.66 -12.58
N LEU A 100 -7.07 -11.86 -11.68
CA LEU A 100 -6.72 -13.19 -11.18
C LEU A 100 -7.89 -13.86 -10.44
N VAL A 101 -8.67 -13.09 -9.67
CA VAL A 101 -9.90 -13.58 -9.02
C VAL A 101 -10.93 -14.01 -10.06
N GLN A 102 -11.18 -13.18 -11.08
CA GLN A 102 -12.11 -13.51 -12.18
C GLN A 102 -11.70 -14.77 -12.94
N GLN A 103 -10.41 -15.02 -13.07
CA GLN A 103 -9.87 -16.23 -13.71
C GLN A 103 -9.80 -17.44 -12.76
N ASN A 104 -10.32 -17.34 -11.53
CA ASN A 104 -10.24 -18.38 -10.48
C ASN A 104 -8.80 -18.84 -10.16
N LYS A 105 -7.80 -17.94 -10.32
CA LYS A 105 -6.39 -18.23 -10.04
C LYS A 105 -5.98 -17.92 -8.62
N VAL A 106 -6.69 -17.01 -7.98
CA VAL A 106 -6.56 -16.71 -6.55
C VAL A 106 -7.92 -16.79 -5.86
N VAL A 107 -7.89 -16.94 -4.54
CA VAL A 107 -9.10 -16.98 -3.70
C VAL A 107 -9.86 -15.66 -3.76
N SER A 108 -11.07 -15.63 -3.21
CA SER A 108 -11.88 -14.42 -3.17
C SER A 108 -11.18 -13.27 -2.40
N PRO A 109 -11.38 -12.01 -2.84
CA PRO A 109 -10.54 -10.87 -2.43
C PRO A 109 -10.53 -10.64 -0.91
N GLU A 110 -11.63 -10.85 -0.21
CA GLU A 110 -11.73 -10.67 1.24
C GLU A 110 -10.78 -11.56 2.07
N LYS A 111 -10.13 -12.54 1.45
CA LYS A 111 -9.14 -13.40 2.11
C LYS A 111 -7.72 -12.84 2.07
N PHE A 112 -7.43 -11.88 1.20
CA PHE A 112 -6.08 -11.33 1.06
C PHE A 112 -6.02 -9.80 1.04
N ILE A 113 -7.14 -9.10 0.84
CA ILE A 113 -7.21 -7.64 0.88
C ILE A 113 -8.48 -7.21 1.64
N LYS A 114 -8.33 -6.23 2.52
CA LYS A 114 -9.44 -5.68 3.32
C LYS A 114 -9.38 -4.17 3.25
N SER A 115 -10.55 -3.54 3.06
CA SER A 115 -10.68 -2.10 3.22
C SER A 115 -10.49 -1.73 4.69
N VAL A 116 -9.66 -0.74 4.94
CA VAL A 116 -9.41 -0.17 6.27
C VAL A 116 -9.24 1.35 6.14
N PRO A 117 -9.63 2.13 7.16
CA PRO A 117 -9.39 3.57 7.13
C PRO A 117 -7.88 3.87 7.17
N HIS A 118 -7.41 4.65 6.22
CA HIS A 118 -6.07 5.21 6.22
C HIS A 118 -6.08 6.56 6.92
N LEU A 119 -5.31 6.69 7.99
CA LEU A 119 -5.27 7.87 8.84
C LEU A 119 -3.87 8.46 8.88
N SER A 120 -3.76 9.79 8.74
CA SER A 120 -2.57 10.53 9.12
C SER A 120 -2.92 11.44 10.27
N PHE A 121 -2.07 11.50 11.28
CA PHE A 121 -2.25 12.37 12.45
C PHE A 121 -0.98 13.17 12.70
N VAL A 122 -1.14 14.44 12.99
CA VAL A 122 -0.05 15.35 13.32
C VAL A 122 -0.42 16.24 14.51
N TRP A 123 0.61 16.74 15.23
CA TRP A 123 0.47 17.73 16.30
C TRP A 123 1.52 18.82 16.16
N GLY A 124 1.23 19.99 16.75
CA GLY A 124 2.00 21.23 16.64
C GLY A 124 1.65 22.03 15.39
N GLU A 125 1.62 23.34 15.53
CA GLU A 125 1.10 24.29 14.52
C GLU A 125 1.73 24.09 13.14
N LYS A 126 3.06 23.92 13.05
CA LYS A 126 3.75 23.70 11.78
C LYS A 126 3.33 22.40 11.08
N ASN A 127 3.13 21.34 11.85
CA ASN A 127 2.71 20.05 11.28
C ASN A 127 1.25 20.10 10.85
N VAL A 128 0.40 20.83 11.56
CA VAL A 128 -1.00 21.06 11.16
C VAL A 128 -1.05 21.84 9.86
N GLU A 129 -0.25 22.90 9.72
CA GLU A 129 -0.15 23.67 8.48
C GLU A 129 0.37 22.78 7.32
N TYR A 130 1.40 21.98 7.56
CA TYR A 130 1.92 21.01 6.59
C TYR A 130 0.84 20.02 6.14
N LEU A 131 0.12 19.39 7.08
CA LEU A 131 -0.91 18.41 6.74
C LEU A 131 -2.05 19.02 5.93
N LYS A 132 -2.43 20.26 6.24
CA LYS A 132 -3.43 21.02 5.48
C LYS A 132 -2.97 21.28 4.04
N LYS A 133 -1.75 21.80 3.85
CA LYS A 133 -1.17 22.02 2.52
C LYS A 133 -1.08 20.71 1.71
N ARG A 134 -0.69 19.61 2.38
CA ARG A 134 -0.66 18.29 1.77
C ARG A 134 -2.04 17.85 1.28
N PHE A 135 -3.05 17.98 2.13
CA PHE A 135 -4.43 17.67 1.79
C PHE A 135 -4.89 18.45 0.55
N GLU A 136 -4.71 19.78 0.56
CA GLU A 136 -5.09 20.67 -0.55
C GLU A 136 -4.36 20.29 -1.85
N ALA A 137 -3.08 19.96 -1.79
CA ALA A 137 -2.30 19.54 -2.96
C ALA A 137 -2.79 18.21 -3.55
N LEU A 138 -3.20 17.26 -2.71
CA LEU A 138 -3.68 15.93 -3.13
C LEU A 138 -5.11 15.98 -3.68
N GLN A 139 -5.98 16.85 -3.16
CA GLN A 139 -7.38 17.01 -3.58
C GLN A 139 -7.56 17.30 -5.08
N SER A 140 -6.54 17.79 -5.76
CA SER A 140 -6.56 18.02 -7.21
C SER A 140 -6.61 16.72 -8.04
N ASN A 141 -6.28 15.58 -7.45
CA ASN A 141 -6.27 14.28 -8.12
C ASN A 141 -7.48 13.43 -7.70
N PRO A 142 -8.20 12.82 -8.64
CA PRO A 142 -9.40 12.00 -8.36
C PRO A 142 -9.17 10.87 -7.34
N LEU A 143 -7.98 10.29 -7.27
CA LEU A 143 -7.67 9.20 -6.34
C LEU A 143 -7.70 9.64 -4.88
N PHE A 144 -7.56 10.94 -4.60
CA PHE A 144 -7.56 11.51 -3.25
C PHE A 144 -8.81 12.33 -2.94
N LYS A 145 -9.79 12.34 -3.84
CA LYS A 145 -10.97 13.20 -3.73
C LYS A 145 -11.81 12.92 -2.48
N GLU A 146 -11.88 11.67 -2.07
CA GLU A 146 -12.66 11.23 -0.90
C GLU A 146 -11.87 11.34 0.42
N MET A 147 -10.68 11.94 0.39
CA MET A 147 -9.90 12.20 1.61
C MET A 147 -10.53 13.31 2.42
N ASP A 148 -10.74 13.08 3.70
CA ASP A 148 -11.18 14.06 4.67
C ASP A 148 -10.01 14.69 5.42
N PHE A 149 -10.15 15.94 5.80
CA PHE A 149 -9.24 16.67 6.69
C PHE A 149 -10.01 17.25 7.85
N THR A 150 -9.47 17.15 9.07
CA THR A 150 -10.08 17.76 10.25
C THR A 150 -9.05 18.29 11.25
N THR A 151 -9.46 19.35 11.96
CA THR A 151 -8.85 19.82 13.19
C THR A 151 -9.83 19.71 14.38
N ASP A 152 -11.01 19.13 14.14
CA ASP A 152 -12.02 18.93 15.18
C ASP A 152 -11.61 17.79 16.12
N PHE A 153 -11.49 18.13 17.41
CA PHE A 153 -11.05 17.19 18.46
C PHE A 153 -12.01 15.99 18.59
N SER A 154 -13.32 16.26 18.57
CA SER A 154 -14.33 15.21 18.76
C SER A 154 -14.32 14.23 17.58
N LEU A 155 -14.17 14.75 16.36
CA LEU A 155 -14.08 13.92 15.17
C LEU A 155 -12.78 13.08 15.14
N MET A 156 -11.66 13.67 15.56
CA MET A 156 -10.42 12.90 15.71
C MET A 156 -10.53 11.83 16.80
N GLN A 157 -11.24 12.10 17.89
CA GLN A 157 -11.51 11.13 18.95
C GLN A 157 -12.38 9.96 18.44
N GLU A 158 -13.34 10.23 17.56
CA GLU A 158 -14.13 9.20 16.89
C GLU A 158 -13.27 8.35 15.95
N TRP A 159 -12.43 8.98 15.12
CA TRP A 159 -11.63 8.28 14.13
C TRP A 159 -10.50 7.44 14.74
N MET A 160 -9.88 7.94 15.82
CA MET A 160 -8.68 7.33 16.40
C MET A 160 -8.64 7.45 17.93
N PRO A 161 -9.57 6.81 18.66
CA PRO A 161 -9.73 7.00 20.10
C PRO A 161 -8.45 6.73 20.90
N LEU A 162 -7.68 5.69 20.54
CA LEU A 162 -6.43 5.36 21.24
C LEU A 162 -5.32 6.40 21.02
N VAL A 163 -5.28 7.05 19.87
CA VAL A 163 -4.30 8.12 19.58
C VAL A 163 -4.68 9.40 20.36
N MET A 164 -5.96 9.62 20.57
CA MET A 164 -6.49 10.80 21.24
C MET A 164 -6.54 10.68 22.78
N GLU A 165 -6.26 9.49 23.32
CA GLU A 165 -6.22 9.28 24.76
C GLU A 165 -5.18 10.17 25.44
N GLY A 166 -5.57 10.93 26.47
CA GLY A 166 -4.70 11.84 27.23
C GLY A 166 -4.31 13.14 26.52
N ARG A 167 -4.90 13.44 25.36
CA ARG A 167 -4.69 14.74 24.67
C ARG A 167 -5.71 15.78 25.09
N GLU A 168 -5.31 17.03 24.99
CA GLU A 168 -6.15 18.16 25.41
C GLU A 168 -6.70 18.91 24.19
N LEU A 169 -7.88 19.51 24.34
CA LEU A 169 -8.55 20.29 23.29
C LEU A 169 -7.73 21.52 22.82
N THR A 170 -6.82 22.01 23.66
CA THR A 170 -5.96 23.15 23.38
C THR A 170 -4.75 22.83 22.52
N ASP A 171 -4.47 21.54 22.31
CA ASP A 171 -3.35 21.11 21.47
C ASP A 171 -3.65 21.40 20.00
N ALA A 172 -2.68 21.98 19.28
CA ALA A 172 -2.77 22.11 17.84
C ALA A 172 -2.60 20.72 17.20
N MET A 173 -3.68 20.17 16.62
CA MET A 173 -3.71 18.84 16.02
C MET A 173 -4.52 18.85 14.74
N ALA A 174 -4.18 17.93 13.85
CA ALA A 174 -4.97 17.66 12.64
C ALA A 174 -4.85 16.19 12.21
N ALA A 175 -5.85 15.74 11.50
CA ALA A 175 -5.85 14.43 10.89
C ALA A 175 -6.42 14.46 9.46
N THR A 176 -5.97 13.51 8.65
CA THR A 176 -6.66 13.13 7.42
C THR A 176 -7.13 11.69 7.51
N LYS A 177 -8.25 11.40 6.88
CA LYS A 177 -8.83 10.05 6.77
C LYS A 177 -9.21 9.76 5.34
N MET A 178 -9.01 8.53 4.93
CA MET A 178 -9.52 8.01 3.67
C MET A 178 -9.82 6.54 3.82
N ASP A 179 -11.02 6.12 3.45
CA ASP A 179 -11.41 4.70 3.39
C ASP A 179 -11.05 4.14 2.01
N ILE A 180 -10.43 2.95 1.99
CA ILE A 180 -10.01 2.30 0.76
C ILE A 180 -10.60 0.90 0.68
#